data_de186e45ff87840e841138735b5b1b00
#
_entry.id   de186e45ff87840e841138735b5b1b00
#
_cell.length_a   1.000
_cell.length_b   1.000
_cell.length_c   1.000
_cell.angle_alpha   90.00
_cell.angle_beta   90.00
_cell.angle_gamma   90.00
#
_symmetry.space_group_name_H-M   'P 1'
#
loop_
_entity.id
_entity.type
_entity.pdbx_description
1 polymer ?
#
loop_
_entity_poly.entity_id
_entity_poly.type
_entity_poly.pdbx_seq_one_letter_code
_entity_poly.pdbx_strand_id
1 'polypeptide(L)'
;KFQKISSINKFDIDPESFFLFLKDSIILRENLKFEFTQNLSNAIELIADAGKDLGFFRNDLSYLEIDKILKNYRKLSKIEFINYLKICIDKNKNCFRLNNYLVLPSFISSEKDFDIINLRIAKPNFITQKSVTSNLVNLDKKTHDTNFNNKIILLEHADPGFDWIFTRNPSGLITKYGGVASHMSIRCSELNLPAAIGCGSIIYDQIKDASKILLDCKNQQIIPLEFEKSNQNNEEKKILKSLGYIK
;
A
#
# COMPACT_ATOMS: atom_id res chain seq x y z
N LYS A 1 6.64 32.68 -21.43
CA LYS A 1 6.67 31.31 -22.01
C LYS A 1 5.26 30.77 -22.16
N PHE A 2 4.39 30.87 -21.14
CA PHE A 2 2.97 30.47 -21.19
C PHE A 2 2.19 31.18 -22.31
N GLN A 3 2.26 32.51 -22.39
CA GLN A 3 1.59 33.31 -23.43
C GLN A 3 1.95 32.87 -24.84
N LYS A 4 3.23 32.52 -25.08
CA LYS A 4 3.69 32.02 -26.37
C LYS A 4 3.08 30.66 -26.71
N ILE A 5 2.92 29.77 -25.72
CA ILE A 5 2.29 28.45 -25.92
C ILE A 5 0.79 28.61 -26.14
N SER A 6 0.13 29.47 -25.37
CA SER A 6 -1.29 29.77 -25.49
C SER A 6 -1.62 30.31 -26.88
N SER A 7 -0.87 31.29 -27.38
CA SER A 7 -1.07 31.87 -28.73
C SER A 7 -0.84 30.85 -29.85
N ILE A 8 0.15 29.97 -29.73
CA ILE A 8 0.41 28.92 -30.73
C ILE A 8 -0.77 27.92 -30.81
N ASN A 9 -1.37 27.58 -29.66
CA ASN A 9 -2.46 26.62 -29.57
C ASN A 9 -3.86 27.27 -29.67
N LYS A 10 -3.95 28.56 -29.96
CA LYS A 10 -5.21 29.33 -30.06
C LYS A 10 -6.08 29.26 -28.78
N PHE A 11 -5.48 29.16 -27.62
CA PHE A 11 -6.17 29.33 -26.36
C PHE A 11 -6.22 30.81 -25.98
N ASP A 12 -7.40 31.38 -25.96
CA ASP A 12 -7.63 32.74 -25.48
C ASP A 12 -7.86 32.71 -23.96
N ILE A 13 -6.82 32.39 -23.25
CA ILE A 13 -6.85 32.30 -21.78
C ILE A 13 -5.72 33.17 -21.22
N ASP A 14 -6.12 34.12 -20.37
CA ASP A 14 -5.20 34.91 -19.59
C ASP A 14 -4.41 34.03 -18.59
N PRO A 15 -3.08 34.16 -18.50
CA PRO A 15 -2.26 33.35 -17.61
C PRO A 15 -2.69 33.41 -16.13
N GLU A 16 -3.09 34.58 -15.66
CA GLU A 16 -3.48 34.79 -14.26
C GLU A 16 -4.78 34.04 -13.94
N SER A 17 -5.77 34.17 -14.81
CA SER A 17 -7.03 33.44 -14.74
C SER A 17 -6.82 31.92 -14.84
N PHE A 18 -5.89 31.48 -15.66
CA PHE A 18 -5.57 30.04 -15.78
C PHE A 18 -4.96 29.48 -14.48
N PHE A 19 -3.99 30.18 -13.88
CA PHE A 19 -3.41 29.74 -12.61
C PHE A 19 -4.41 29.78 -11.47
N LEU A 20 -5.28 30.79 -11.45
CA LEU A 20 -6.37 30.87 -10.46
C LEU A 20 -7.32 29.68 -10.61
N PHE A 21 -7.74 29.38 -11.84
CA PHE A 21 -8.57 28.21 -12.12
C PHE A 21 -7.93 26.90 -11.67
N LEU A 22 -6.64 26.69 -11.94
CA LEU A 22 -5.93 25.48 -11.50
C LEU A 22 -5.90 25.37 -9.98
N LYS A 23 -5.60 26.47 -9.30
CA LYS A 23 -5.59 26.52 -7.83
C LYS A 23 -6.97 26.19 -7.25
N ASP A 24 -7.99 26.88 -7.74
CA ASP A 24 -9.36 26.71 -7.25
C ASP A 24 -9.91 25.32 -7.55
N SER A 25 -9.57 24.76 -8.71
CA SER A 25 -9.94 23.37 -9.07
C SER A 25 -9.35 22.35 -8.12
N ILE A 26 -8.08 22.52 -7.70
CA ILE A 26 -7.44 21.63 -6.74
C ILE A 26 -8.09 21.77 -5.35
N ILE A 27 -8.31 23.02 -4.89
CA ILE A 27 -8.94 23.28 -3.59
C ILE A 27 -10.36 22.69 -3.56
N LEU A 28 -11.15 22.94 -4.60
CA LEU A 28 -12.51 22.44 -4.70
C LEU A 28 -12.55 20.91 -4.73
N ARG A 29 -11.65 20.28 -5.48
CA ARG A 29 -11.54 18.82 -5.53
C ARG A 29 -11.26 18.22 -4.15
N GLU A 30 -10.32 18.78 -3.40
CA GLU A 30 -9.99 18.25 -2.10
C GLU A 30 -11.11 18.51 -1.07
N ASN A 31 -11.76 19.66 -1.13
CA ASN A 31 -12.93 19.95 -0.28
C ASN A 31 -14.08 18.98 -0.57
N LEU A 32 -14.40 18.75 -1.84
CA LEU A 32 -15.46 17.80 -2.22
C LEU A 32 -15.15 16.37 -1.79
N LYS A 33 -13.89 15.94 -1.89
CA LYS A 33 -13.47 14.63 -1.36
C LYS A 33 -13.70 14.55 0.15
N PHE A 34 -13.31 15.58 0.88
CA PHE A 34 -13.49 15.64 2.34
C PHE A 34 -14.97 15.53 2.72
N GLU A 35 -15.83 16.33 2.11
CA GLU A 35 -17.29 16.28 2.34
C GLU A 35 -17.88 14.91 2.02
N PHE A 36 -17.49 14.33 0.87
CA PHE A 36 -17.95 13.00 0.49
C PHE A 36 -17.49 11.91 1.47
N THR A 37 -16.21 11.92 1.83
CA THR A 37 -15.63 10.91 2.73
C THR A 37 -16.15 11.03 4.15
N GLN A 38 -16.50 12.24 4.61
CA GLN A 38 -17.12 12.46 5.92
C GLN A 38 -18.48 11.76 6.02
N ASN A 39 -19.33 11.90 5.01
CA ASN A 39 -20.62 11.23 4.97
C ASN A 39 -20.48 9.70 4.93
N LEU A 40 -19.52 9.19 4.15
CA LEU A 40 -19.22 7.77 4.10
C LEU A 40 -18.72 7.24 5.45
N SER A 41 -17.81 7.98 6.09
CA SER A 41 -17.28 7.64 7.42
C SER A 41 -18.40 7.57 8.46
N ASN A 42 -19.29 8.57 8.49
CA ASN A 42 -20.42 8.59 9.39
C ASN A 42 -21.37 7.40 9.17
N ALA A 43 -21.63 7.03 7.91
CA ALA A 43 -22.46 5.85 7.59
C ALA A 43 -21.82 4.54 8.09
N ILE A 44 -20.50 4.39 7.95
CA ILE A 44 -19.75 3.22 8.45
C ILE A 44 -19.77 3.18 9.98
N GLU A 45 -19.63 4.29 10.68
CA GLU A 45 -19.73 4.36 12.14
C GLU A 45 -21.13 3.96 12.62
N LEU A 46 -22.20 4.44 11.98
CA LEU A 46 -23.56 4.02 12.31
C LEU A 46 -23.79 2.52 12.15
N ILE A 47 -23.20 1.92 11.09
CA ILE A 47 -23.24 0.47 10.89
C ILE A 47 -22.47 -0.25 12.00
N ALA A 48 -21.31 0.27 12.41
CA ALA A 48 -20.50 -0.30 13.47
C ALA A 48 -21.23 -0.26 14.82
N ASP A 49 -21.86 0.86 15.15
CA ASP A 49 -22.64 1.02 16.38
C ASP A 49 -23.87 0.08 16.40
N ALA A 50 -24.63 0.07 15.31
CA ALA A 50 -25.76 -0.86 15.18
C ALA A 50 -25.33 -2.33 15.27
N GLY A 51 -24.19 -2.67 14.71
CA GLY A 51 -23.62 -4.01 14.78
C GLY A 51 -23.19 -4.39 16.20
N LYS A 52 -22.62 -3.45 16.96
CA LYS A 52 -22.28 -3.63 18.37
C LYS A 52 -23.50 -3.96 19.20
N ASP A 53 -24.64 -3.28 18.97
CA ASP A 53 -25.92 -3.54 19.64
C ASP A 53 -26.50 -4.93 19.31
N LEU A 54 -26.09 -5.50 18.18
CA LEU A 54 -26.42 -6.86 17.76
C LEU A 54 -25.38 -7.91 18.22
N GLY A 55 -24.34 -7.50 18.93
CA GLY A 55 -23.28 -8.37 19.46
C GLY A 55 -22.17 -8.73 18.48
N PHE A 56 -21.94 -7.91 17.43
CA PHE A 56 -20.83 -8.07 16.49
C PHE A 56 -19.64 -7.18 16.84
N PHE A 57 -18.44 -7.66 16.58
CA PHE A 57 -17.23 -6.82 16.62
C PHE A 57 -17.09 -6.01 15.32
N ARG A 58 -16.53 -4.79 15.42
CA ARG A 58 -16.28 -3.91 14.27
C ARG A 58 -15.53 -4.62 13.15
N ASN A 59 -14.51 -5.39 13.49
CA ASN A 59 -13.72 -6.14 12.49
C ASN A 59 -14.54 -7.23 11.78
N ASP A 60 -15.54 -7.80 12.41
CA ASP A 60 -16.42 -8.78 11.78
C ASP A 60 -17.34 -8.13 10.76
N LEU A 61 -17.80 -6.92 11.07
CA LEU A 61 -18.66 -6.15 10.16
C LEU A 61 -17.96 -5.74 8.87
N SER A 62 -16.63 -5.63 8.87
CA SER A 62 -15.85 -5.32 7.65
C SER A 62 -15.96 -6.39 6.56
N TYR A 63 -16.41 -7.61 6.93
CA TYR A 63 -16.66 -8.70 5.98
C TYR A 63 -18.10 -8.72 5.44
N LEU A 64 -18.96 -7.75 5.84
CA LEU A 64 -20.33 -7.67 5.36
C LEU A 64 -20.47 -6.75 4.15
N GLU A 65 -21.23 -7.20 3.19
CA GLU A 65 -21.71 -6.39 2.09
C GLU A 65 -22.91 -5.55 2.55
N ILE A 66 -22.90 -4.24 2.32
CA ILE A 66 -23.99 -3.32 2.69
C ILE A 66 -25.34 -3.80 2.14
N ASP A 67 -25.36 -4.29 0.91
CA ASP A 67 -26.57 -4.84 0.27
C ASP A 67 -27.22 -5.96 1.06
N LYS A 68 -26.42 -6.81 1.72
CA LYS A 68 -26.94 -7.91 2.55
C LYS A 68 -27.65 -7.39 3.79
N ILE A 69 -27.15 -6.30 4.36
CA ILE A 69 -27.78 -5.62 5.49
C ILE A 69 -29.11 -4.98 5.03
N LEU A 70 -29.04 -4.12 4.00
CA LEU A 70 -30.18 -3.32 3.55
C LEU A 70 -31.37 -4.17 3.03
N LYS A 71 -31.07 -5.29 2.35
CA LYS A 71 -32.12 -6.16 1.78
C LYS A 71 -32.83 -7.00 2.82
N ASN A 72 -32.24 -7.26 3.97
CA ASN A 72 -32.73 -8.27 4.92
C ASN A 72 -33.17 -7.72 6.29
N TYR A 73 -32.70 -6.52 6.71
CA TYR A 73 -32.98 -5.99 8.05
C TYR A 73 -34.49 -5.77 8.33
N ARG A 74 -35.32 -5.54 7.30
CA ARG A 74 -36.79 -5.37 7.43
C ARG A 74 -37.58 -6.66 7.18
N LYS A 75 -36.91 -7.70 6.64
CA LYS A 75 -37.60 -8.93 6.20
C LYS A 75 -37.52 -10.06 7.20
N LEU A 76 -36.50 -10.05 8.04
CA LEU A 76 -36.21 -11.09 9.02
C LEU A 76 -36.51 -10.58 10.42
N SER A 77 -36.89 -11.50 11.32
CA SER A 77 -36.89 -11.21 12.74
C SER A 77 -35.48 -10.89 13.24
N LYS A 78 -35.34 -10.24 14.41
CA LYS A 78 -34.02 -9.88 14.96
C LYS A 78 -33.10 -11.09 15.07
N ILE A 79 -33.62 -12.24 15.53
CA ILE A 79 -32.82 -13.46 15.73
C ILE A 79 -32.36 -14.03 14.37
N GLU A 80 -33.27 -14.11 13.41
CA GLU A 80 -32.97 -14.60 12.05
C GLU A 80 -31.97 -13.69 11.36
N PHE A 81 -32.08 -12.37 11.53
CA PHE A 81 -31.18 -11.40 10.97
C PHE A 81 -29.77 -11.55 11.54
N ILE A 82 -29.62 -11.69 12.86
CA ILE A 82 -28.31 -11.93 13.49
C ILE A 82 -27.67 -13.21 12.96
N ASN A 83 -28.44 -14.31 12.88
CA ASN A 83 -27.92 -15.58 12.37
C ASN A 83 -27.52 -15.48 10.89
N TYR A 84 -28.32 -14.81 10.08
CA TYR A 84 -27.97 -14.52 8.67
C TYR A 84 -26.67 -13.76 8.54
N LEU A 85 -26.48 -12.69 9.32
CA LEU A 85 -25.24 -11.92 9.27
C LEU A 85 -24.03 -12.75 9.70
N LYS A 86 -24.15 -13.59 10.73
CA LYS A 86 -23.06 -14.50 11.14
C LYS A 86 -22.65 -15.42 10.01
N ILE A 87 -23.60 -16.05 9.33
CA ILE A 87 -23.32 -16.92 8.18
C ILE A 87 -22.60 -16.15 7.06
N CYS A 88 -23.04 -14.91 6.75
CA CYS A 88 -22.39 -14.07 5.75
C CYS A 88 -20.94 -13.72 6.14
N ILE A 89 -20.71 -13.34 7.40
CA ILE A 89 -19.38 -13.01 7.92
C ILE A 89 -18.44 -14.21 7.80
N ASP A 90 -18.87 -15.40 8.26
CA ASP A 90 -18.05 -16.61 8.24
C ASP A 90 -17.69 -17.02 6.80
N LYS A 91 -18.67 -16.97 5.90
CA LYS A 91 -18.44 -17.22 4.48
C LYS A 91 -17.41 -16.25 3.90
N ASN A 92 -17.60 -14.95 4.14
CA ASN A 92 -16.74 -13.92 3.56
C ASN A 92 -15.33 -13.93 4.19
N LYS A 93 -15.19 -14.25 5.48
CA LYS A 93 -13.88 -14.48 6.12
C LYS A 93 -13.12 -15.62 5.44
N ASN A 94 -13.81 -16.72 5.14
CA ASN A 94 -13.19 -17.85 4.45
C ASN A 94 -12.78 -17.48 3.01
N CYS A 95 -13.64 -16.77 2.26
CA CYS A 95 -13.29 -16.26 0.95
C CYS A 95 -12.08 -15.31 1.02
N PHE A 96 -12.05 -14.40 2.00
CA PHE A 96 -10.92 -13.47 2.18
C PHE A 96 -9.61 -14.21 2.46
N ARG A 97 -9.64 -15.26 3.31
CA ARG A 97 -8.46 -16.11 3.55
C ARG A 97 -7.96 -16.77 2.27
N LEU A 98 -8.86 -17.33 1.46
CA LEU A 98 -8.50 -17.95 0.18
C LEU A 98 -7.91 -16.92 -0.79
N ASN A 99 -8.52 -15.73 -0.87
CA ASN A 99 -8.05 -14.66 -1.75
C ASN A 99 -6.63 -14.19 -1.40
N ASN A 100 -6.22 -14.26 -0.13
CA ASN A 100 -4.87 -13.91 0.28
C ASN A 100 -3.79 -14.85 -0.29
N TYR A 101 -4.16 -16.05 -0.73
CA TYR A 101 -3.24 -16.97 -1.41
C TYR A 101 -3.25 -16.82 -2.94
N LEU A 102 -4.21 -16.04 -3.48
CA LEU A 102 -4.33 -15.83 -4.91
C LEU A 102 -3.52 -14.60 -5.33
N VAL A 103 -2.54 -14.81 -6.18
CA VAL A 103 -1.79 -13.72 -6.82
C VAL A 103 -2.32 -13.57 -8.24
N LEU A 104 -3.09 -12.52 -8.47
CA LEU A 104 -3.63 -12.20 -9.78
C LEU A 104 -2.56 -11.54 -10.66
N PRO A 105 -2.64 -11.72 -12.01
CA PRO A 105 -1.81 -10.96 -12.94
C PRO A 105 -2.02 -9.46 -12.75
N SER A 106 -0.98 -8.66 -12.98
CA SER A 106 -1.05 -7.19 -12.87
C SER A 106 -2.02 -6.54 -13.87
N PHE A 107 -2.33 -7.26 -14.94
CA PHE A 107 -3.27 -6.84 -15.98
C PHE A 107 -4.08 -8.06 -16.44
N ILE A 108 -5.38 -7.92 -16.44
CA ILE A 108 -6.35 -8.93 -16.88
C ILE A 108 -7.11 -8.35 -18.07
N SER A 109 -6.97 -8.96 -19.24
CA SER A 109 -7.63 -8.55 -20.48
C SER A 109 -8.73 -9.53 -20.89
N SER A 110 -8.66 -10.78 -20.45
CA SER A 110 -9.59 -11.84 -20.80
C SER A 110 -9.69 -12.89 -19.70
N GLU A 111 -10.71 -13.76 -19.76
CA GLU A 111 -10.87 -14.89 -18.84
C GLU A 111 -9.69 -15.86 -18.87
N LYS A 112 -9.00 -15.98 -20.01
CA LYS A 112 -7.82 -16.84 -20.15
C LYS A 112 -6.63 -16.40 -19.31
N ASP A 113 -6.60 -15.14 -18.87
CA ASP A 113 -5.53 -14.62 -18.03
C ASP A 113 -5.61 -15.18 -16.60
N PHE A 114 -6.74 -15.78 -16.20
CA PHE A 114 -6.87 -16.49 -14.92
C PHE A 114 -6.28 -17.90 -14.95
N ASP A 115 -6.16 -18.52 -16.13
CA ASP A 115 -5.63 -19.87 -16.29
C ASP A 115 -4.11 -19.92 -16.22
N ILE A 116 -3.46 -18.78 -16.35
CA ILE A 116 -2.01 -18.65 -16.35
C ILE A 116 -1.59 -17.96 -15.07
N ILE A 117 -1.24 -18.71 -14.03
CA ILE A 117 -0.47 -18.21 -12.89
C ILE A 117 0.95 -17.94 -13.41
N ASN A 118 1.11 -16.85 -14.12
CA ASN A 118 2.42 -16.37 -14.47
C ASN A 118 3.07 -15.88 -13.17
N LEU A 119 4.11 -16.59 -12.73
CA LEU A 119 5.14 -16.05 -11.84
C LEU A 119 5.86 -14.90 -12.59
N ARG A 120 5.14 -13.86 -12.95
CA ARG A 120 5.76 -12.64 -13.44
C ARG A 120 6.49 -12.05 -12.24
N ILE A 121 7.80 -12.19 -12.26
CA ILE A 121 8.67 -11.40 -11.39
C ILE A 121 8.28 -9.94 -11.68
N ALA A 122 7.66 -9.29 -10.71
CA ALA A 122 7.29 -7.89 -10.85
C ALA A 122 8.57 -7.11 -11.15
N LYS A 123 8.60 -6.34 -12.25
CA LYS A 123 9.69 -5.41 -12.51
C LYS A 123 9.40 -4.14 -11.71
N PRO A 124 10.27 -3.74 -10.78
CA PRO A 124 10.13 -2.47 -10.09
C PRO A 124 10.13 -1.29 -11.07
N ASN A 125 9.33 -0.29 -10.76
CA ASN A 125 9.44 1.00 -11.44
C ASN A 125 10.55 1.81 -10.78
N PHE A 126 11.71 1.89 -11.43
CA PHE A 126 12.84 2.67 -10.92
C PHE A 126 12.65 4.15 -11.22
N ILE A 127 12.70 4.94 -10.16
CA ILE A 127 12.52 6.39 -10.21
C ILE A 127 13.90 7.05 -10.07
N THR A 128 14.16 8.01 -10.90
CA THR A 128 15.47 8.69 -11.08
C THR A 128 16.52 7.83 -11.80
N GLN A 129 17.74 8.40 -11.97
CA GLN A 129 18.90 7.72 -12.54
C GLN A 129 20.06 7.67 -11.52
N LYS A 130 19.70 7.68 -10.21
CA LYS A 130 20.69 7.70 -9.13
C LYS A 130 20.90 6.32 -8.55
N SER A 131 22.08 6.14 -7.97
CA SER A 131 22.41 4.97 -7.15
C SER A 131 22.71 5.42 -5.73
N VAL A 132 22.26 4.64 -4.75
CA VAL A 132 22.53 4.88 -3.35
C VAL A 132 22.79 3.57 -2.62
N THR A 133 23.78 3.57 -1.73
CA THR A 133 24.05 2.48 -0.80
C THR A 133 23.80 2.97 0.60
N SER A 134 22.89 2.36 1.31
CA SER A 134 22.58 2.76 2.68
C SER A 134 21.94 1.62 3.48
N ASN A 135 21.82 1.85 4.79
CA ASN A 135 21.10 0.94 5.67
C ASN A 135 19.60 0.94 5.32
N LEU A 136 19.00 -0.24 5.37
CA LEU A 136 17.59 -0.44 5.13
C LEU A 136 16.80 -0.31 6.45
N VAL A 137 15.68 0.37 6.38
CA VAL A 137 14.67 0.39 7.45
C VAL A 137 13.37 -0.13 6.89
N ASN A 138 12.96 -1.29 7.36
CA ASN A 138 11.65 -1.84 7.06
C ASN A 138 10.63 -1.24 8.03
N LEU A 139 9.72 -0.42 7.52
CA LEU A 139 8.73 0.31 8.32
C LEU A 139 7.63 -0.60 8.85
N ASP A 140 7.33 -1.69 8.15
CA ASP A 140 6.31 -2.66 8.59
C ASP A 140 6.73 -3.43 9.85
N LYS A 141 8.05 -3.48 10.13
CA LYS A 141 8.63 -4.17 11.29
C LYS A 141 8.97 -3.26 12.48
N LYS A 142 9.10 -1.95 12.26
CA LYS A 142 9.61 -1.00 13.28
C LYS A 142 8.60 0.09 13.60
N THR A 143 8.38 0.30 14.88
CA THR A 143 7.54 1.34 15.46
C THR A 143 8.22 2.72 15.48
N HIS A 144 7.47 3.74 15.78
CA HIS A 144 7.62 5.20 15.64
C HIS A 144 8.96 5.88 15.99
N ASP A 145 9.92 5.21 16.62
CA ASP A 145 11.16 5.82 17.14
C ASP A 145 12.41 5.59 16.24
N THR A 146 12.23 5.21 15.00
CA THR A 146 13.36 4.89 14.12
C THR A 146 13.91 6.13 13.42
N ASN A 147 15.22 6.33 13.46
CA ASN A 147 15.88 7.36 12.67
C ASN A 147 15.92 6.97 11.20
N PHE A 148 15.26 7.74 10.34
CA PHE A 148 15.17 7.53 8.88
C PHE A 148 16.20 8.33 8.08
N ASN A 149 16.91 9.25 8.73
CA ASN A 149 17.87 10.13 8.06
C ASN A 149 18.95 9.33 7.35
N ASN A 150 19.16 9.63 6.07
CA ASN A 150 20.12 8.96 5.19
C ASN A 150 19.95 7.43 5.09
N LYS A 151 18.73 6.90 5.26
CA LYS A 151 18.43 5.46 5.11
C LYS A 151 17.52 5.17 3.94
N ILE A 152 17.60 3.97 3.41
CA ILE A 152 16.62 3.47 2.44
C ILE A 152 15.43 2.94 3.23
N ILE A 153 14.23 3.39 2.87
CA ILE A 153 12.99 2.99 3.52
C ILE A 153 12.31 1.90 2.70
N LEU A 154 11.92 0.83 3.35
CA LEU A 154 11.15 -0.26 2.76
C LEU A 154 9.72 -0.21 3.30
N LEU A 155 8.76 -0.19 2.37
CA LEU A 155 7.31 -0.14 2.64
C LEU A 155 6.59 -1.25 1.90
N GLU A 156 5.46 -1.71 2.44
CA GLU A 156 4.61 -2.62 1.71
C GLU A 156 3.80 -1.88 0.63
N HIS A 157 3.22 -0.72 0.93
CA HIS A 157 2.35 0.04 0.03
C HIS A 157 2.88 1.44 -0.27
N ALA A 158 2.75 1.85 -1.54
CA ALA A 158 3.04 3.23 -1.99
C ALA A 158 1.85 4.16 -1.69
N ASP A 159 1.46 4.28 -0.42
CA ASP A 159 0.29 5.01 0.05
C ASP A 159 0.63 6.47 0.40
N PRO A 160 -0.24 7.46 0.07
CA PRO A 160 -0.07 8.86 0.48
C PRO A 160 0.06 9.06 2.00
N GLY A 161 -0.47 8.15 2.82
CA GLY A 161 -0.34 8.17 4.27
C GLY A 161 1.10 8.15 4.78
N PHE A 162 2.05 7.73 3.95
CA PHE A 162 3.47 7.71 4.26
C PHE A 162 4.24 8.97 3.78
N ASP A 163 3.57 10.02 3.30
CA ASP A 163 4.22 11.23 2.77
C ASP A 163 5.15 11.92 3.79
N TRP A 164 4.87 11.77 5.07
CA TRP A 164 5.70 12.26 6.16
C TRP A 164 7.14 11.71 6.14
N ILE A 165 7.41 10.58 5.49
CA ILE A 165 8.76 10.00 5.36
C ILE A 165 9.71 10.97 4.68
N PHE A 166 9.24 11.70 3.68
CA PHE A 166 10.07 12.66 2.94
C PHE A 166 10.57 13.81 3.81
N THR A 167 9.89 14.12 4.91
CA THR A 167 10.35 15.14 5.88
C THR A 167 11.49 14.65 6.75
N ARG A 168 11.79 13.35 6.74
CA ARG A 168 12.85 12.71 7.52
C ARG A 168 14.15 12.48 6.75
N ASN A 169 14.28 13.09 5.58
CA ASN A 169 15.48 13.05 4.74
C ASN A 169 15.98 11.62 4.43
N PRO A 170 15.15 10.73 3.87
CA PRO A 170 15.57 9.39 3.46
C PRO A 170 16.57 9.48 2.29
N SER A 171 17.40 8.46 2.13
CA SER A 171 18.31 8.34 0.99
C SER A 171 17.71 7.57 -0.20
N GLY A 172 16.64 6.83 0.01
CA GLY A 172 15.92 6.07 -1.01
C GLY A 172 14.65 5.45 -0.50
N LEU A 173 13.81 4.98 -1.42
CA LEU A 173 12.53 4.33 -1.12
C LEU A 173 12.36 3.05 -1.94
N ILE A 174 11.89 1.99 -1.31
CA ILE A 174 11.50 0.75 -1.97
C ILE A 174 10.09 0.37 -1.50
N THR A 175 9.20 0.05 -2.43
CA THR A 175 7.85 -0.42 -2.07
C THR A 175 7.54 -1.77 -2.71
N LYS A 176 6.82 -2.62 -1.99
CA LYS A 176 6.36 -3.92 -2.49
C LYS A 176 5.29 -3.74 -3.56
N TYR A 177 4.29 -2.90 -3.28
CA TYR A 177 3.20 -2.57 -4.17
C TYR A 177 3.20 -1.09 -4.54
N GLY A 178 2.65 -0.79 -5.70
CA GLY A 178 2.53 0.55 -6.24
C GLY A 178 2.90 0.60 -7.72
N GLY A 179 2.44 1.63 -8.40
CA GLY A 179 2.70 1.86 -9.82
C GLY A 179 3.53 3.13 -10.05
N VAL A 180 3.96 3.30 -11.29
CA VAL A 180 4.72 4.50 -11.73
C VAL A 180 3.97 5.81 -11.51
N ALA A 181 2.64 5.78 -11.54
CA ALA A 181 1.76 6.93 -11.29
C ALA A 181 1.27 7.02 -9.83
N SER A 182 1.82 6.22 -8.90
CA SER A 182 1.49 6.34 -7.49
C SER A 182 1.99 7.66 -6.90
N HIS A 183 1.31 8.13 -5.85
CA HIS A 183 1.71 9.35 -5.14
C HIS A 183 3.18 9.34 -4.71
N MET A 184 3.64 8.25 -4.11
CA MET A 184 5.02 8.09 -3.66
C MET A 184 6.03 8.12 -4.82
N SER A 185 5.67 7.56 -5.98
CA SER A 185 6.50 7.62 -7.19
C SER A 185 6.70 9.06 -7.67
N ILE A 186 5.61 9.82 -7.73
CA ILE A 186 5.64 11.23 -8.13
C ILE A 186 6.49 12.04 -7.14
N ARG A 187 6.30 11.85 -5.83
CA ARG A 187 7.09 12.54 -4.79
C ARG A 187 8.58 12.19 -4.87
N CYS A 188 8.93 10.93 -5.10
CA CYS A 188 10.34 10.56 -5.30
C CYS A 188 10.94 11.24 -6.54
N SER A 189 10.17 11.36 -7.62
CA SER A 189 10.61 12.08 -8.82
C SER A 189 10.81 13.58 -8.56
N GLU A 190 9.86 14.24 -7.89
CA GLU A 190 9.93 15.66 -7.53
C GLU A 190 11.13 15.98 -6.64
N LEU A 191 11.40 15.13 -5.66
CA LEU A 191 12.51 15.28 -4.71
C LEU A 191 13.83 14.72 -5.24
N ASN A 192 13.83 14.18 -6.48
CA ASN A 192 14.99 13.53 -7.08
C ASN A 192 15.60 12.44 -6.17
N LEU A 193 14.72 11.71 -5.47
CA LEU A 193 15.04 10.63 -4.55
C LEU A 193 15.05 9.29 -5.30
N PRO A 194 16.13 8.49 -5.25
CA PRO A 194 16.14 7.16 -5.87
C PRO A 194 15.08 6.25 -5.24
N ALA A 195 14.26 5.63 -6.08
CA ALA A 195 13.23 4.73 -5.60
C ALA A 195 12.97 3.56 -6.54
N ALA A 196 12.52 2.44 -5.96
CA ALA A 196 12.02 1.27 -6.67
C ALA A 196 10.58 1.00 -6.20
N ILE A 197 9.61 1.34 -7.03
CA ILE A 197 8.19 1.28 -6.70
C ILE A 197 7.57 0.00 -7.30
N GLY A 198 6.89 -0.78 -6.46
CA GLY A 198 6.21 -1.99 -6.89
C GLY A 198 7.17 -3.14 -7.21
N CYS A 199 8.13 -3.43 -6.32
CA CYS A 199 9.10 -4.50 -6.55
C CYS A 199 8.51 -5.91 -6.48
N GLY A 200 7.27 -6.05 -6.01
CA GLY A 200 6.58 -7.33 -5.86
C GLY A 200 7.04 -8.13 -4.65
N SER A 201 6.30 -9.20 -4.36
CA SER A 201 6.54 -10.02 -3.16
C SER A 201 7.90 -10.72 -3.18
N ILE A 202 8.34 -11.23 -4.32
CA ILE A 202 9.59 -12.00 -4.43
C ILE A 202 10.79 -11.13 -4.03
N ILE A 203 10.95 -9.96 -4.66
CA ILE A 203 12.07 -9.06 -4.35
C ILE A 203 11.92 -8.52 -2.93
N TYR A 204 10.70 -8.13 -2.52
CA TYR A 204 10.44 -7.64 -1.17
C TYR A 204 10.86 -8.67 -0.11
N ASP A 205 10.47 -9.92 -0.27
CA ASP A 205 10.80 -10.99 0.69
C ASP A 205 12.30 -11.31 0.74
N GLN A 206 13.01 -11.14 -0.37
CA GLN A 206 14.47 -11.29 -0.41
C GLN A 206 15.23 -10.19 0.34
N ILE A 207 14.66 -8.97 0.39
CA ILE A 207 15.37 -7.80 0.95
C ILE A 207 14.84 -7.35 2.30
N LYS A 208 13.67 -7.79 2.74
CA LYS A 208 13.00 -7.30 3.98
C LYS A 208 13.81 -7.50 5.27
N ASP A 209 14.77 -8.43 5.26
CA ASP A 209 15.65 -8.76 6.38
C ASP A 209 17.10 -8.25 6.16
N ALA A 210 17.34 -7.54 5.06
CA ALA A 210 18.62 -6.92 4.80
C ALA A 210 18.84 -5.72 5.73
N SER A 211 20.06 -5.57 6.23
CA SER A 211 20.48 -4.39 7.01
C SER A 211 21.03 -3.27 6.11
N LYS A 212 21.58 -3.63 4.94
CA LYS A 212 22.17 -2.67 4.01
C LYS A 212 21.91 -3.08 2.56
N ILE A 213 21.54 -2.11 1.72
CA ILE A 213 21.17 -2.32 0.32
C ILE A 213 21.85 -1.31 -0.59
N LEU A 214 22.20 -1.78 -1.78
CA LEU A 214 22.45 -0.94 -2.95
C LEU A 214 21.17 -0.83 -3.76
N LEU A 215 20.61 0.37 -3.86
CA LEU A 215 19.53 0.72 -4.77
C LEU A 215 20.12 1.46 -5.97
N ASP A 216 20.23 0.79 -7.10
CA ASP A 216 20.77 1.32 -8.33
C ASP A 216 19.65 1.52 -9.35
N CYS A 217 19.08 2.72 -9.37
CA CYS A 217 18.00 3.06 -10.30
C CYS A 217 18.48 3.21 -11.74
N LYS A 218 19.75 3.54 -11.95
CA LYS A 218 20.34 3.68 -13.29
C LYS A 218 20.44 2.31 -13.99
N ASN A 219 20.92 1.30 -13.27
CA ASN A 219 21.07 -0.05 -13.80
C ASN A 219 19.87 -0.96 -13.47
N GLN A 220 18.82 -0.39 -12.85
CA GLN A 220 17.58 -1.09 -12.49
C GLN A 220 17.83 -2.31 -11.59
N GLN A 221 18.63 -2.13 -10.54
CA GLN A 221 19.03 -3.20 -9.63
C GLN A 221 18.76 -2.84 -8.16
N ILE A 222 18.37 -3.85 -7.40
CA ILE A 222 18.28 -3.82 -5.94
C ILE A 222 19.14 -4.97 -5.43
N ILE A 223 20.23 -4.64 -4.71
CA ILE A 223 21.20 -5.64 -4.27
C ILE A 223 21.33 -5.58 -2.74
N PRO A 224 20.90 -6.62 -2.01
CA PRO A 224 21.19 -6.72 -0.59
C PRO A 224 22.69 -6.95 -0.39
N LEU A 225 23.32 -6.14 0.47
CA LEU A 225 24.75 -6.21 0.75
C LEU A 225 25.04 -6.88 2.08
N GLU A 226 24.20 -6.63 3.08
CA GLU A 226 24.34 -7.16 4.41
C GLU A 226 22.95 -7.54 4.96
N PHE A 227 22.90 -8.61 5.78
CA PHE A 227 21.69 -9.03 6.47
C PHE A 227 21.84 -8.82 7.98
N GLU A 228 20.75 -8.51 8.68
CA GLU A 228 20.75 -8.53 10.14
C GLU A 228 21.14 -9.95 10.59
N LYS A 229 22.11 -10.06 11.50
CA LYS A 229 22.43 -11.35 12.13
C LYS A 229 21.18 -11.78 12.89
N SER A 230 20.40 -12.67 12.30
CA SER A 230 19.19 -13.17 12.93
C SER A 230 19.56 -13.89 14.21
N ASN A 231 18.81 -13.64 15.27
CA ASN A 231 18.85 -14.45 16.51
C ASN A 231 18.37 -15.91 16.28
N GLN A 232 18.04 -16.28 15.04
CA GLN A 232 17.69 -17.64 14.63
C GLN A 232 18.78 -18.66 15.01
N ASN A 233 20.05 -18.26 14.97
CA ASN A 233 21.13 -19.13 15.47
C ASN A 233 20.99 -19.54 16.95
N ASN A 234 20.25 -18.77 17.76
CA ASN A 234 20.03 -19.13 19.17
C ASN A 234 18.82 -20.05 19.36
N GLU A 235 17.78 -19.92 18.54
CA GLU A 235 16.61 -20.81 18.60
C GLU A 235 16.90 -22.15 17.93
N GLU A 236 17.51 -22.15 16.76
CA GLU A 236 17.97 -23.39 16.10
C GLU A 236 19.01 -24.14 16.98
N LYS A 237 19.98 -23.43 17.57
CA LYS A 237 20.91 -24.02 18.54
C LYS A 237 20.21 -24.53 19.79
N LYS A 238 19.17 -23.83 20.28
CA LYS A 238 18.35 -24.32 21.39
C LYS A 238 17.56 -25.58 21.00
N ILE A 239 16.97 -25.60 19.82
CA ILE A 239 16.25 -26.77 19.31
C ILE A 239 17.21 -27.94 19.06
N LEU A 240 18.33 -27.71 18.38
CA LEU A 240 19.35 -28.75 18.14
C LEU A 240 19.96 -29.27 19.46
N LYS A 241 20.11 -28.39 20.45
CA LYS A 241 20.59 -28.81 21.80
C LYS A 241 19.51 -29.59 22.55
N SER A 242 18.25 -29.23 22.47
CA SER A 242 17.13 -29.97 23.07
C SER A 242 16.88 -31.32 22.40
N LEU A 243 17.25 -31.46 21.11
CA LEU A 243 17.17 -32.70 20.33
C LEU A 243 18.46 -33.56 20.45
N GLY A 244 19.50 -33.10 21.18
CA GLY A 244 20.74 -33.84 21.41
C GLY A 244 21.71 -33.89 20.22
N TYR A 245 21.55 -33.08 19.21
CA TYR A 245 22.42 -33.03 18.01
C TYR A 245 23.68 -32.17 18.22
N ILE A 246 23.66 -31.26 19.18
CA ILE A 246 24.86 -30.48 19.60
C ILE A 246 24.97 -30.41 21.13
N LYS A 247 26.20 -30.44 21.65
CA LYS A 247 26.50 -30.33 23.09
C LYS A 247 26.47 -28.87 23.57
#